data_58cbcf188c6de638b7db3526ac42d21d
#
_entry.id   58cbcf188c6de638b7db3526ac42d21d
#
_cell.length_a   1.000
_cell.length_b   1.000
_cell.length_c   1.000
_cell.angle_alpha   90.00
_cell.angle_beta   90.00
_cell.angle_gamma   90.00
#
_symmetry.space_group_name_H-M   'P 1'
#
loop_
_entity.id
_entity.type
_entity.pdbx_description
1 polymer ?
#
loop_
_entity_poly.entity_id
_entity_poly.type
_entity_poly.pdbx_seq_one_letter_code
_entity_poly.pdbx_strand_id
1 'polypeptide(L)'
;IALLDRPGMEVILINAMIQTILKEGLEDKTFIEERTEGITELKEEITALQPQISGMMESNKNEVEKAARIFTQAKRAMILIGSGLWSHLEPKDIAIASSNLALVTGHMGKESCGVLILLEKCNSQGAVDMGFFSEREGNGRKYLLQKASEEKLMALYLIGENPLVSSPVLGRQALEKVSLLIVQDLFMTETAKMAHVVLPACSFVEKEGTYTNLERRVQKLIPFRPPLHQSKSDFDIFLSLLRLLEYPIQGETPEAVFEEIGRDLSHYRGIQDGEQWPKGSPYLYAEGFPNGKAKLIPVNGGLTHQKPEGYPFHLIQRPSLFQSGLLSSKSDTLKRVSEKLYLEMNPEDGKRLKVEDEEVVKVSTQDGRFLRMKVKYSSRPVSGVITAPYPCSLIEERDIETVKVEKLKII
;
A
#
# COMPACT_ATOMS: atom_id res chain seq x y z
N ILE A 1 4.91 -23.10 -4.83
CA ILE A 1 3.72 -22.94 -5.68
C ILE A 1 3.65 -21.46 -6.03
N ALA A 2 3.50 -21.15 -7.31
CA ALA A 2 3.20 -19.80 -7.78
C ALA A 2 1.81 -19.84 -8.40
N LEU A 3 0.91 -19.01 -7.89
CA LEU A 3 -0.42 -18.81 -8.44
C LEU A 3 -0.40 -17.43 -9.09
N LEU A 4 -0.42 -17.41 -10.43
CA LEU A 4 -0.40 -16.17 -11.21
C LEU A 4 -1.78 -15.99 -11.83
N ASP A 5 -2.40 -14.84 -11.55
CA ASP A 5 -3.67 -14.47 -12.13
C ASP A 5 -3.70 -12.97 -12.48
N ARG A 6 -4.79 -12.52 -13.06
CA ARG A 6 -5.00 -11.12 -13.41
C ARG A 6 -5.19 -10.29 -12.14
N PRO A 7 -4.75 -9.04 -12.13
CA PRO A 7 -5.04 -8.12 -11.04
C PRO A 7 -6.55 -8.05 -10.74
N GLY A 8 -6.91 -8.11 -9.47
CA GLY A 8 -8.29 -8.11 -9.01
C GLY A 8 -8.88 -9.49 -8.74
N MET A 9 -8.14 -10.58 -8.99
CA MET A 9 -8.60 -11.95 -8.73
C MET A 9 -8.15 -12.50 -7.37
N GLU A 10 -7.40 -11.72 -6.60
CA GLU A 10 -6.81 -12.14 -5.32
C GLU A 10 -7.85 -12.60 -4.30
N VAL A 11 -8.96 -11.89 -4.19
CA VAL A 11 -10.07 -12.25 -3.27
C VAL A 11 -10.72 -13.57 -3.70
N ILE A 12 -10.95 -13.75 -5.00
CA ILE A 12 -11.51 -15.00 -5.55
C ILE A 12 -10.56 -16.17 -5.29
N LEU A 13 -9.25 -15.96 -5.46
CA LEU A 13 -8.22 -16.96 -5.18
C LEU A 13 -8.25 -17.40 -3.71
N ILE A 14 -8.29 -16.45 -2.78
CA ILE A 14 -8.33 -16.74 -1.35
C ILE A 14 -9.64 -17.45 -0.99
N ASN A 15 -10.77 -17.01 -1.52
CA ASN A 15 -12.06 -17.66 -1.32
C ASN A 15 -12.10 -19.08 -1.91
N ALA A 16 -11.40 -19.34 -3.02
CA ALA A 16 -11.24 -20.70 -3.56
C ALA A 16 -10.42 -21.60 -2.65
N MET A 17 -9.38 -21.07 -2.00
CA MET A 17 -8.65 -21.81 -0.97
C MET A 17 -9.55 -22.13 0.22
N ILE A 18 -10.31 -21.15 0.73
CA ILE A 18 -11.26 -21.37 1.84
C ILE A 18 -12.31 -22.40 1.44
N GLN A 19 -12.85 -22.33 0.22
CA GLN A 19 -13.80 -23.31 -0.31
C GLN A 19 -13.21 -24.72 -0.29
N THR A 20 -11.99 -24.89 -0.73
CA THR A 20 -11.28 -26.19 -0.71
C THR A 20 -11.15 -26.71 0.72
N ILE A 21 -10.72 -25.87 1.65
CA ILE A 21 -10.56 -26.20 3.07
C ILE A 21 -11.89 -26.68 3.66
N LEU A 22 -12.98 -25.93 3.43
CA LEU A 22 -14.31 -26.28 3.94
C LEU A 22 -14.89 -27.55 3.29
N LYS A 23 -14.68 -27.77 1.98
CA LYS A 23 -15.12 -28.98 1.28
C LYS A 23 -14.39 -30.24 1.74
N GLU A 24 -13.13 -30.12 2.08
CA GLU A 24 -12.29 -31.24 2.52
C GLU A 24 -12.34 -31.44 4.05
N GLY A 25 -13.05 -30.59 4.79
CA GLY A 25 -13.16 -30.68 6.26
C GLY A 25 -11.84 -30.39 6.99
N LEU A 26 -11.00 -29.53 6.42
CA LEU A 26 -9.67 -29.21 6.92
C LEU A 26 -9.65 -27.96 7.82
N GLU A 27 -10.79 -27.34 8.05
CA GLU A 27 -10.93 -26.18 8.93
C GLU A 27 -10.66 -26.53 10.40
N ASP A 28 -10.13 -25.58 11.16
CA ASP A 28 -9.99 -25.69 12.62
C ASP A 28 -11.34 -25.44 13.29
N LYS A 29 -12.16 -26.49 13.43
CA LYS A 29 -13.54 -26.41 13.97
C LYS A 29 -13.55 -25.86 15.39
N THR A 30 -12.60 -26.28 16.23
CA THR A 30 -12.52 -25.82 17.61
C THR A 30 -12.24 -24.32 17.67
N PHE A 31 -11.30 -23.85 16.90
CA PHE A 31 -10.99 -22.41 16.83
C PHE A 31 -12.18 -21.60 16.30
N ILE A 32 -12.88 -22.11 15.27
CA ILE A 32 -14.06 -21.46 14.70
C ILE A 32 -15.15 -21.34 15.76
N GLU A 33 -15.47 -22.42 16.45
CA GLU A 33 -16.53 -22.44 17.46
C GLU A 33 -16.24 -21.57 18.67
N GLU A 34 -15.01 -21.61 19.16
CA GLU A 34 -14.62 -20.89 20.38
C GLU A 34 -14.31 -19.42 20.12
N ARG A 35 -13.70 -19.08 18.98
CA ARG A 35 -13.06 -17.78 18.77
C ARG A 35 -13.64 -16.96 17.61
N THR A 36 -14.56 -17.50 16.82
CA THR A 36 -15.13 -16.78 15.67
C THR A 36 -16.66 -16.76 15.67
N GLU A 37 -17.23 -15.86 14.87
CA GLU A 37 -18.65 -15.80 14.50
C GLU A 37 -18.79 -15.52 12.99
N GLY A 38 -19.95 -15.85 12.39
CA GLY A 38 -20.22 -15.54 10.97
C GLY A 38 -19.80 -16.64 9.98
N ILE A 39 -19.52 -17.88 10.44
CA ILE A 39 -19.12 -18.98 9.54
C ILE A 39 -20.22 -19.37 8.54
N THR A 40 -21.47 -19.25 8.91
CA THR A 40 -22.62 -19.58 8.04
C THR A 40 -22.70 -18.61 6.88
N GLU A 41 -22.64 -17.31 7.16
CA GLU A 41 -22.67 -16.24 6.17
C GLU A 41 -21.47 -16.33 5.21
N LEU A 42 -20.30 -16.67 5.73
CA LEU A 42 -19.11 -16.90 4.90
C LEU A 42 -19.30 -18.07 3.94
N LYS A 43 -19.89 -19.19 4.39
CA LYS A 43 -20.18 -20.36 3.55
C LYS A 43 -21.20 -20.05 2.46
N GLU A 44 -22.23 -19.26 2.78
CA GLU A 44 -23.25 -18.82 1.82
C GLU A 44 -22.60 -17.95 0.71
N GLU A 45 -21.78 -16.98 1.08
CA GLU A 45 -21.07 -16.12 0.12
C GLU A 45 -20.13 -16.93 -0.78
N ILE A 46 -19.32 -17.83 -0.22
CA ILE A 46 -18.44 -18.71 -1.01
C ILE A 46 -19.24 -19.57 -1.99
N THR A 47 -20.44 -19.99 -1.60
CA THR A 47 -21.34 -20.74 -2.49
C THR A 47 -21.87 -19.85 -3.62
N ALA A 48 -22.23 -18.60 -3.32
CA ALA A 48 -22.66 -17.62 -4.31
C ALA A 48 -21.53 -17.28 -5.31
N LEU A 49 -20.28 -17.31 -4.88
CA LEU A 49 -19.09 -17.09 -5.72
C LEU A 49 -18.68 -18.29 -6.58
N GLN A 50 -19.43 -19.40 -6.55
CA GLN A 50 -19.09 -20.63 -7.28
C GLN A 50 -18.79 -20.41 -8.77
N PRO A 51 -19.48 -19.56 -9.54
CA PRO A 51 -19.17 -19.33 -10.95
C PRO A 51 -17.78 -18.71 -11.15
N GLN A 52 -17.44 -17.69 -10.35
CA GLN A 52 -16.13 -16.99 -10.42
C GLN A 52 -14.99 -17.92 -9.98
N ILE A 53 -15.20 -18.65 -8.89
CA ILE A 53 -14.25 -19.65 -8.38
C ILE A 53 -14.03 -20.74 -9.43
N SER A 54 -15.10 -21.25 -10.06
CA SER A 54 -14.96 -22.29 -11.10
C SER A 54 -14.16 -21.80 -12.29
N GLY A 55 -14.42 -20.58 -12.77
CA GLY A 55 -13.64 -19.99 -13.88
C GLY A 55 -12.17 -19.84 -13.56
N MET A 56 -11.82 -19.43 -12.34
CA MET A 56 -10.44 -19.34 -11.90
C MET A 56 -9.80 -20.73 -11.72
N MET A 57 -10.56 -21.71 -11.24
CA MET A 57 -10.11 -23.09 -11.03
C MET A 57 -9.90 -23.87 -12.34
N GLU A 58 -10.41 -23.43 -13.47
CA GLU A 58 -10.18 -24.11 -14.77
C GLU A 58 -8.69 -24.27 -15.09
N SER A 59 -7.88 -23.26 -14.78
CA SER A 59 -6.43 -23.28 -15.06
C SER A 59 -5.55 -23.53 -13.84
N ASN A 60 -6.06 -23.32 -12.61
CA ASN A 60 -5.24 -23.28 -11.40
C ASN A 60 -5.69 -24.29 -10.31
N LYS A 61 -6.60 -25.22 -10.62
CA LYS A 61 -7.24 -26.09 -9.62
C LYS A 61 -6.22 -26.82 -8.73
N ASN A 62 -5.31 -27.54 -9.34
CA ASN A 62 -4.35 -28.38 -8.61
C ASN A 62 -3.45 -27.55 -7.68
N GLU A 63 -3.03 -26.38 -8.15
CA GLU A 63 -2.18 -25.45 -7.42
C GLU A 63 -2.91 -24.81 -6.24
N VAL A 64 -4.17 -24.41 -6.44
CA VAL A 64 -5.02 -23.82 -5.39
C VAL A 64 -5.32 -24.85 -4.30
N GLU A 65 -5.76 -26.05 -4.67
CA GLU A 65 -6.02 -27.15 -3.74
C GLU A 65 -4.75 -27.53 -2.96
N LYS A 66 -3.62 -27.62 -3.64
CA LYS A 66 -2.33 -27.92 -3.01
C LYS A 66 -1.91 -26.80 -2.05
N ALA A 67 -2.09 -25.53 -2.43
CA ALA A 67 -1.79 -24.38 -1.57
C ALA A 67 -2.66 -24.38 -0.31
N ALA A 68 -3.97 -24.63 -0.46
CA ALA A 68 -4.91 -24.73 0.64
C ALA A 68 -4.53 -25.83 1.64
N ARG A 69 -4.19 -27.03 1.16
CA ARG A 69 -3.76 -28.15 2.01
C ARG A 69 -2.44 -27.85 2.73
N ILE A 70 -1.43 -27.30 2.04
CA ILE A 70 -0.14 -26.92 2.65
C ILE A 70 -0.35 -25.88 3.75
N PHE A 71 -1.17 -24.86 3.47
CA PHE A 71 -1.44 -23.81 4.44
C PHE A 71 -2.11 -24.36 5.70
N THR A 72 -3.12 -25.21 5.54
CA THR A 72 -3.87 -25.80 6.65
C THR A 72 -3.04 -26.78 7.48
N GLN A 73 -2.17 -27.58 6.83
CA GLN A 73 -1.33 -28.57 7.51
C GLN A 73 -0.14 -27.97 8.25
N ALA A 74 0.18 -26.70 7.98
CA ALA A 74 1.28 -26.01 8.63
C ALA A 74 0.97 -25.80 10.12
N LYS A 75 1.92 -26.09 10.99
CA LYS A 75 1.79 -25.79 12.44
C LYS A 75 1.77 -24.29 12.71
N ARG A 76 2.47 -23.53 11.88
CA ARG A 76 2.54 -22.07 11.91
C ARG A 76 2.45 -21.56 10.49
N ALA A 77 1.52 -20.67 10.22
CA ALA A 77 1.34 -20.05 8.92
C ALA A 77 1.04 -18.56 9.07
N MET A 78 1.65 -17.78 8.20
CA MET A 78 1.47 -16.33 8.14
C MET A 78 1.14 -15.92 6.70
N ILE A 79 0.22 -14.99 6.57
CA ILE A 79 -0.13 -14.38 5.29
C ILE A 79 0.55 -13.02 5.24
N LEU A 80 1.39 -12.81 4.22
CA LEU A 80 2.02 -11.53 3.94
C LEU A 80 1.34 -10.89 2.73
N ILE A 81 0.74 -9.72 2.93
CA ILE A 81 0.10 -8.96 1.87
C ILE A 81 1.05 -7.86 1.42
N GLY A 82 1.52 -7.95 0.18
CA GLY A 82 2.46 -6.99 -0.40
C GLY A 82 1.82 -5.66 -0.83
N SER A 83 2.65 -4.75 -1.33
CA SER A 83 2.22 -3.41 -1.76
C SER A 83 1.24 -3.40 -2.95
N GLY A 84 1.09 -4.51 -3.67
CA GLY A 84 0.06 -4.69 -4.71
C GLY A 84 -1.37 -4.52 -4.19
N LEU A 85 -1.58 -4.68 -2.87
CA LEU A 85 -2.85 -4.39 -2.21
C LEU A 85 -3.42 -3.02 -2.60
N TRP A 86 -2.57 -2.00 -2.67
CA TRP A 86 -3.00 -0.62 -2.93
C TRP A 86 -3.41 -0.34 -4.37
N SER A 87 -3.08 -1.25 -5.29
CA SER A 87 -3.54 -1.21 -6.69
C SER A 87 -4.86 -1.95 -6.90
N HIS A 88 -5.43 -2.56 -5.86
CA HIS A 88 -6.71 -3.23 -5.94
C HIS A 88 -7.87 -2.22 -5.79
N LEU A 89 -8.97 -2.43 -6.51
CA LEU A 89 -10.17 -1.57 -6.42
C LEU A 89 -10.76 -1.57 -5.00
N GLU A 90 -10.74 -2.73 -4.35
CA GLU A 90 -11.20 -2.91 -2.98
C GLU A 90 -10.08 -3.50 -2.11
N PRO A 91 -9.07 -2.70 -1.70
CA PRO A 91 -7.94 -3.18 -0.90
C PRO A 91 -8.36 -3.84 0.42
N LYS A 92 -9.45 -3.36 1.00
CA LYS A 92 -10.04 -3.88 2.23
C LYS A 92 -10.46 -5.34 2.09
N ASP A 93 -11.00 -5.73 0.94
CA ASP A 93 -11.51 -7.09 0.71
C ASP A 93 -10.39 -8.13 0.70
N ILE A 94 -9.20 -7.78 0.19
CA ILE A 94 -8.03 -8.68 0.26
C ILE A 94 -7.62 -8.92 1.72
N ALA A 95 -7.60 -7.87 2.53
CA ALA A 95 -7.26 -7.97 3.95
C ALA A 95 -8.28 -8.82 4.71
N ILE A 96 -9.57 -8.62 4.43
CA ILE A 96 -10.68 -9.40 5.03
C ILE A 96 -10.60 -10.87 4.59
N ALA A 97 -10.49 -11.15 3.28
CA ALA A 97 -10.39 -12.53 2.79
C ALA A 97 -9.18 -13.26 3.38
N SER A 98 -8.03 -12.58 3.46
CA SER A 98 -6.83 -13.13 4.10
C SER A 98 -7.04 -13.40 5.59
N SER A 99 -7.74 -12.51 6.29
CA SER A 99 -8.09 -12.72 7.70
C SER A 99 -9.06 -13.88 7.87
N ASN A 100 -10.06 -14.02 7.01
CA ASN A 100 -10.97 -15.16 7.00
C ASN A 100 -10.21 -16.48 6.82
N LEU A 101 -9.23 -16.54 5.88
CA LEU A 101 -8.40 -17.72 5.66
C LEU A 101 -7.60 -18.08 6.93
N ALA A 102 -6.98 -17.10 7.57
CA ALA A 102 -6.22 -17.32 8.80
C ALA A 102 -7.13 -17.75 9.97
N LEU A 103 -8.35 -17.19 10.07
CA LEU A 103 -9.32 -17.55 11.12
C LEU A 103 -9.91 -18.94 10.91
N VAL A 104 -10.29 -19.29 9.68
CA VAL A 104 -10.84 -20.62 9.35
C VAL A 104 -9.84 -21.75 9.62
N THR A 105 -8.56 -21.47 9.52
CA THR A 105 -7.48 -22.44 9.74
C THR A 105 -6.82 -22.33 11.12
N GLY A 106 -7.35 -21.48 12.02
CA GLY A 106 -6.80 -21.29 13.37
C GLY A 106 -5.40 -20.67 13.40
N HIS A 107 -4.96 -20.01 12.33
CA HIS A 107 -3.65 -19.35 12.25
C HIS A 107 -3.72 -17.88 12.69
N MET A 108 -4.32 -17.62 13.86
CA MET A 108 -4.43 -16.29 14.47
C MET A 108 -4.23 -16.37 15.98
N GLY A 109 -3.61 -15.38 16.58
CA GLY A 109 -3.44 -15.29 18.03
C GLY A 109 -2.39 -16.25 18.61
N LYS A 110 -1.46 -16.73 17.81
CA LYS A 110 -0.35 -17.61 18.24
C LYS A 110 0.94 -17.24 17.51
N GLU A 111 2.05 -17.73 18.04
CA GLU A 111 3.39 -17.42 17.55
C GLU A 111 3.56 -17.74 16.05
N SER A 112 4.14 -16.80 15.31
CA SER A 112 4.43 -16.91 13.87
C SER A 112 3.19 -17.21 13.02
N CYS A 113 2.02 -16.74 13.45
CA CYS A 113 0.75 -16.89 12.74
C CYS A 113 0.05 -15.53 12.61
N GLY A 114 -0.76 -15.40 11.58
CA GLY A 114 -1.59 -14.21 11.38
C GLY A 114 -1.48 -13.61 9.97
N VAL A 115 -1.91 -12.37 9.87
CA VAL A 115 -1.86 -11.58 8.63
C VAL A 115 -1.01 -10.34 8.88
N LEU A 116 -0.07 -10.07 7.98
CA LEU A 116 0.79 -8.90 8.01
C LEU A 116 0.70 -8.16 6.68
N ILE A 117 0.21 -6.93 6.73
CA ILE A 117 0.16 -6.04 5.57
C ILE A 117 1.48 -5.29 5.50
N LEU A 118 2.24 -5.48 4.42
CA LEU A 118 3.51 -4.81 4.20
C LEU A 118 3.27 -3.37 3.77
N LEU A 119 3.21 -2.48 4.75
CA LEU A 119 3.09 -1.05 4.53
C LEU A 119 4.41 -0.49 3.99
N GLU A 120 4.34 0.62 3.26
CA GLU A 120 5.47 1.08 2.45
C GLU A 120 6.54 1.84 3.20
N LYS A 121 6.15 2.51 4.27
CA LYS A 121 7.04 3.39 5.03
C LYS A 121 7.36 2.74 6.37
N CYS A 122 8.59 2.95 6.83
CA CYS A 122 9.08 2.36 8.09
C CYS A 122 8.30 2.80 9.33
N ASN A 123 7.59 3.94 9.28
CA ASN A 123 6.75 4.43 10.36
C ASN A 123 5.25 4.43 10.00
N SER A 124 4.81 3.64 9.02
CA SER A 124 3.39 3.60 8.67
C SER A 124 2.53 3.11 9.84
N GLN A 125 3.00 2.15 10.63
CA GLN A 125 2.29 1.69 11.80
C GLN A 125 2.12 2.82 12.82
N GLY A 126 3.19 3.57 13.13
CA GLY A 126 3.11 4.72 14.03
C GLY A 126 2.14 5.80 13.53
N ALA A 127 2.11 6.06 12.22
CA ALA A 127 1.15 6.99 11.64
C ALA A 127 -0.30 6.51 11.78
N VAL A 128 -0.57 5.21 11.58
CA VAL A 128 -1.89 4.61 11.84
C VAL A 128 -2.29 4.78 13.30
N ASP A 129 -1.38 4.46 14.22
CA ASP A 129 -1.64 4.54 15.67
C ASP A 129 -1.93 5.96 16.11
N MET A 130 -1.33 6.96 15.47
CA MET A 130 -1.60 8.39 15.71
C MET A 130 -2.85 8.92 14.96
N GLY A 131 -3.62 8.06 14.32
CA GLY A 131 -4.88 8.43 13.67
C GLY A 131 -4.76 9.11 12.30
N PHE A 132 -3.58 9.07 11.66
CA PHE A 132 -3.41 9.63 10.31
C PHE A 132 -4.18 8.86 9.22
N PHE A 133 -4.53 7.62 9.49
CA PHE A 133 -5.39 6.80 8.64
C PHE A 133 -6.71 6.58 9.38
N SER A 134 -7.66 7.47 9.22
CA SER A 134 -8.97 7.29 9.85
C SER A 134 -9.86 6.42 8.96
N GLU A 135 -10.72 5.60 9.60
CA GLU A 135 -11.74 4.79 8.92
C GLU A 135 -12.85 5.64 8.27
N ARG A 136 -12.82 6.96 8.46
CA ARG A 136 -13.82 7.87 7.89
C ARG A 136 -13.55 7.99 6.39
N GLU A 137 -14.53 7.68 5.59
CA GLU A 137 -14.53 7.98 4.17
C GLU A 137 -14.12 9.44 3.94
N GLY A 138 -13.17 9.63 3.03
CA GLY A 138 -12.77 10.97 2.60
C GLY A 138 -11.59 11.62 3.31
N ASN A 139 -10.76 10.88 4.05
CA ASN A 139 -9.58 11.44 4.73
C ASN A 139 -8.24 11.11 4.07
N GLY A 140 -8.22 10.49 2.92
CA GLY A 140 -6.99 10.16 2.19
C GLY A 140 -6.45 11.31 1.35
N ARG A 141 -5.16 11.22 0.98
CA ARG A 141 -4.49 12.19 0.09
C ARG A 141 -5.29 12.48 -1.19
N LYS A 142 -5.77 11.46 -1.88
CA LYS A 142 -6.58 11.58 -3.11
C LYS A 142 -7.83 12.43 -2.88
N TYR A 143 -8.52 12.19 -1.78
CA TYR A 143 -9.70 12.97 -1.41
C TYR A 143 -9.38 14.47 -1.19
N LEU A 144 -8.29 14.76 -0.45
CA LEU A 144 -7.88 16.15 -0.21
C LEU A 144 -7.49 16.86 -1.52
N LEU A 145 -6.75 16.19 -2.40
CA LEU A 145 -6.41 16.73 -3.71
C LEU A 145 -7.67 16.94 -4.57
N GLN A 146 -8.62 16.01 -4.53
CA GLN A 146 -9.90 16.18 -5.23
C GLN A 146 -10.69 17.38 -4.70
N LYS A 147 -10.81 17.53 -3.38
CA LYS A 147 -11.47 18.70 -2.78
C LYS A 147 -10.78 20.03 -3.14
N ALA A 148 -9.45 20.03 -3.21
CA ALA A 148 -8.70 21.19 -3.65
C ALA A 148 -8.96 21.49 -5.14
N SER A 149 -8.96 20.49 -6.01
CA SER A 149 -9.28 20.66 -7.44
C SER A 149 -10.71 21.13 -7.70
N GLU A 150 -11.64 20.83 -6.79
CA GLU A 150 -13.03 21.31 -6.79
C GLU A 150 -13.19 22.69 -6.12
N GLU A 151 -12.11 23.38 -5.79
CA GLU A 151 -12.09 24.70 -5.11
C GLU A 151 -12.77 24.68 -3.71
N LYS A 152 -12.86 23.52 -3.08
CA LYS A 152 -13.45 23.34 -1.74
C LYS A 152 -12.45 23.53 -0.62
N LEU A 153 -11.17 23.67 -0.94
CA LEU A 153 -10.09 23.97 0.00
C LEU A 153 -9.37 25.23 -0.43
N MET A 154 -9.26 26.20 0.46
CA MET A 154 -8.51 27.44 0.22
C MET A 154 -7.00 27.27 0.43
N ALA A 155 -6.60 26.34 1.29
CA ALA A 155 -5.21 26.12 1.64
C ALA A 155 -4.85 24.64 1.65
N LEU A 156 -3.63 24.32 1.23
CA LEU A 156 -3.01 23.00 1.39
C LEU A 156 -1.66 23.15 2.10
N TYR A 157 -1.43 22.33 3.09
CA TYR A 157 -0.13 22.15 3.72
C TYR A 157 0.36 20.73 3.44
N LEU A 158 1.41 20.61 2.63
CA LEU A 158 2.00 19.35 2.17
C LEU A 158 3.32 19.10 2.91
N ILE A 159 3.46 17.92 3.48
CA ILE A 159 4.62 17.53 4.30
C ILE A 159 5.23 16.27 3.71
N GLY A 160 6.44 16.39 3.15
CA GLY A 160 7.17 15.28 2.55
C GLY A 160 6.46 14.61 1.38
N GLU A 161 5.62 15.35 0.65
CA GLU A 161 4.81 14.84 -0.45
C GLU A 161 4.95 15.70 -1.70
N ASN A 162 5.00 15.03 -2.86
CA ASN A 162 5.15 15.68 -4.17
C ASN A 162 4.03 15.25 -5.12
N PRO A 163 2.82 15.82 -5.01
CA PRO A 163 1.66 15.45 -5.82
C PRO A 163 1.89 15.58 -7.33
N LEU A 164 2.77 16.47 -7.78
CA LEU A 164 3.10 16.56 -9.22
C LEU A 164 3.81 15.33 -9.77
N VAL A 165 4.33 14.47 -8.90
CA VAL A 165 4.96 13.19 -9.28
C VAL A 165 4.08 11.99 -8.92
N SER A 166 3.46 12.01 -7.74
CA SER A 166 2.66 10.89 -7.25
C SER A 166 1.23 10.86 -7.82
N SER A 167 0.67 12.01 -8.18
CA SER A 167 -0.67 12.20 -8.77
C SER A 167 -0.61 13.33 -9.80
N PRO A 168 0.05 13.13 -10.95
CA PRO A 168 0.47 14.23 -11.83
C PRO A 168 -0.66 15.07 -12.40
N VAL A 169 -1.82 14.49 -12.68
CA VAL A 169 -2.99 15.22 -13.18
C VAL A 169 -3.77 15.86 -12.04
N LEU A 170 -4.24 15.04 -11.09
CA LEU A 170 -5.02 15.52 -9.96
C LEU A 170 -4.22 16.50 -9.08
N GLY A 171 -2.94 16.20 -8.85
CA GLY A 171 -2.03 17.06 -8.11
C GLY A 171 -1.90 18.43 -8.75
N ARG A 172 -1.68 18.52 -10.06
CA ARG A 172 -1.62 19.79 -10.78
C ARG A 172 -2.92 20.57 -10.66
N GLN A 173 -4.05 19.94 -10.93
CA GLN A 173 -5.37 20.57 -10.82
C GLN A 173 -5.63 21.12 -9.41
N ALA A 174 -5.25 20.37 -8.37
CA ALA A 174 -5.42 20.78 -6.99
C ALA A 174 -4.52 21.98 -6.63
N LEU A 175 -3.23 21.90 -6.99
CA LEU A 175 -2.25 22.94 -6.62
C LEU A 175 -2.50 24.28 -7.31
N GLU A 176 -3.06 24.29 -8.52
CA GLU A 176 -3.41 25.48 -9.27
C GLU A 176 -4.66 26.20 -8.72
N LYS A 177 -5.47 25.51 -7.91
CA LYS A 177 -6.75 26.04 -7.41
C LYS A 177 -6.70 26.56 -5.98
N VAL A 178 -5.71 26.19 -5.19
CA VAL A 178 -5.62 26.66 -3.81
C VAL A 178 -5.03 28.05 -3.70
N SER A 179 -5.60 28.89 -2.83
CA SER A 179 -5.12 30.25 -2.59
C SER A 179 -3.82 30.30 -1.78
N LEU A 180 -3.58 29.27 -0.96
CA LEU A 180 -2.38 29.13 -0.14
C LEU A 180 -1.83 27.70 -0.23
N LEU A 181 -0.62 27.58 -0.74
CA LEU A 181 0.14 26.34 -0.77
C LEU A 181 1.38 26.48 0.12
N ILE A 182 1.44 25.66 1.16
CA ILE A 182 2.60 25.53 2.05
C ILE A 182 3.20 24.16 1.80
N VAL A 183 4.52 24.09 1.59
CA VAL A 183 5.25 22.83 1.41
C VAL A 183 6.38 22.74 2.40
N GLN A 184 6.41 21.65 3.16
CA GLN A 184 7.49 21.28 4.06
C GLN A 184 8.19 20.05 3.47
N ASP A 185 9.42 20.20 3.02
CA ASP A 185 10.15 19.11 2.34
C ASP A 185 11.67 19.27 2.54
N LEU A 186 12.38 18.15 2.34
CA LEU A 186 13.84 18.10 2.32
C LEU A 186 14.41 18.69 1.04
N PHE A 187 13.68 18.64 -0.05
CA PHE A 187 14.13 19.03 -1.38
C PHE A 187 13.22 20.08 -1.99
N MET A 188 13.80 20.93 -2.80
CA MET A 188 13.03 21.83 -3.66
C MET A 188 12.40 21.01 -4.81
N THR A 189 11.31 20.32 -4.47
CA THR A 189 10.55 19.50 -5.41
C THR A 189 9.79 20.33 -6.43
N GLU A 190 9.23 19.70 -7.44
CA GLU A 190 8.37 20.35 -8.43
C GLU A 190 7.18 21.05 -7.74
N THR A 191 6.60 20.40 -6.73
CA THR A 191 5.52 20.96 -5.89
C THR A 191 6.01 22.12 -5.03
N ALA A 192 7.19 22.01 -4.41
CA ALA A 192 7.77 23.07 -3.60
C ALA A 192 8.05 24.34 -4.42
N LYS A 193 8.39 24.22 -5.70
CA LYS A 193 8.59 25.36 -6.60
C LYS A 193 7.30 26.14 -6.91
N MET A 194 6.12 25.51 -6.74
CA MET A 194 4.82 26.18 -6.88
C MET A 194 4.31 26.76 -5.56
N ALA A 195 4.92 26.44 -4.43
CA ALA A 195 4.45 26.83 -3.12
C ALA A 195 4.56 28.34 -2.86
N HIS A 196 3.60 28.88 -2.16
CA HIS A 196 3.64 30.25 -1.64
C HIS A 196 4.61 30.36 -0.45
N VAL A 197 4.72 29.25 0.34
CA VAL A 197 5.64 29.17 1.48
C VAL A 197 6.33 27.80 1.45
N VAL A 198 7.65 27.80 1.57
CA VAL A 198 8.45 26.58 1.70
C VAL A 198 9.11 26.56 3.08
N LEU A 199 8.90 25.49 3.83
CA LEU A 199 9.50 25.22 5.12
C LEU A 199 10.55 24.12 4.95
N PRO A 200 11.86 24.45 5.08
CA PRO A 200 12.91 23.49 4.87
C PRO A 200 12.97 22.48 6.04
N ALA A 201 12.62 21.23 5.77
CA ALA A 201 12.71 20.14 6.73
C ALA A 201 14.09 19.47 6.70
N CYS A 202 14.46 18.83 7.79
CA CYS A 202 15.68 18.02 7.85
C CYS A 202 15.40 16.54 7.62
N SER A 203 16.44 15.78 7.30
CA SER A 203 16.33 14.35 7.04
C SER A 203 16.21 13.54 8.35
N PHE A 204 15.88 12.24 8.21
CA PHE A 204 15.75 11.33 9.36
C PHE A 204 17.06 11.15 10.15
N VAL A 205 18.23 11.40 9.55
CA VAL A 205 19.54 11.34 10.23
C VAL A 205 19.89 12.63 11.00
N GLU A 206 19.01 13.63 10.94
CA GLU A 206 19.22 14.98 11.52
C GLU A 206 18.16 15.32 12.57
N LYS A 207 17.28 14.38 12.92
CA LYS A 207 16.19 14.58 13.88
C LYS A 207 16.04 13.39 14.83
N GLU A 208 15.42 13.64 15.96
CA GLU A 208 15.05 12.62 16.92
C GLU A 208 13.54 12.38 16.94
N GLY A 209 13.13 11.31 17.59
CA GLY A 209 11.74 10.88 17.71
C GLY A 209 11.64 9.37 17.80
N THR A 210 10.47 8.82 17.51
CA THR A 210 10.25 7.37 17.51
C THR A 210 9.57 6.91 16.22
N TYR A 211 9.93 5.72 15.76
CA TYR A 211 9.26 5.01 14.68
C TYR A 211 8.66 3.72 15.23
N THR A 212 7.43 3.41 14.83
CA THR A 212 6.81 2.12 15.12
C THR A 212 6.75 1.31 13.83
N ASN A 213 7.47 0.19 13.79
CA ASN A 213 7.52 -0.69 12.60
C ASN A 213 6.29 -1.60 12.51
N LEU A 214 6.19 -2.38 11.44
CA LEU A 214 5.07 -3.29 11.20
C LEU A 214 4.91 -4.40 12.26
N GLU A 215 5.98 -4.73 12.97
CA GLU A 215 5.93 -5.63 14.12
C GLU A 215 5.45 -4.93 15.40
N ARG A 216 5.06 -3.66 15.31
CA ARG A 216 4.66 -2.81 16.44
C ARG A 216 5.81 -2.54 17.42
N ARG A 217 7.04 -2.62 16.94
CA ARG A 217 8.24 -2.30 17.71
C ARG A 217 8.51 -0.81 17.61
N VAL A 218 8.58 -0.17 18.78
CA VAL A 218 8.94 1.24 18.90
C VAL A 218 10.46 1.37 18.91
N GLN A 219 11.00 2.19 18.04
CA GLN A 219 12.44 2.38 17.86
C GLN A 219 12.79 3.86 17.90
N LYS A 220 13.71 4.25 18.77
CA LYS A 220 14.16 5.64 18.89
C LYS A 220 15.03 6.01 17.69
N LEU A 221 14.76 7.15 17.11
CA LEU A 221 15.64 7.82 16.16
C LEU A 221 16.65 8.69 16.94
N ILE A 222 17.93 8.44 16.68
CA ILE A 222 19.02 9.21 17.25
C ILE A 222 19.64 10.02 16.12
N PRO A 223 19.73 11.36 16.23
CA PRO A 223 20.33 12.16 15.19
C PRO A 223 21.83 11.84 15.03
N PHE A 224 22.24 11.58 13.80
CA PHE A 224 23.65 11.34 13.47
C PHE A 224 24.45 12.64 13.34
N ARG A 225 23.76 13.73 12.95
CA ARG A 225 24.34 15.05 12.74
C ARG A 225 23.27 16.14 12.97
N PRO A 226 23.66 17.38 13.24
CA PRO A 226 22.71 18.49 13.30
C PRO A 226 22.08 18.79 11.93
N PRO A 227 20.88 19.41 11.93
CA PRO A 227 20.25 19.88 10.70
C PRO A 227 21.17 20.78 9.86
N LEU A 228 21.05 20.66 8.53
CA LEU A 228 21.84 21.46 7.60
C LEU A 228 21.25 22.87 7.43
N HIS A 229 22.10 23.87 7.46
CA HIS A 229 21.73 25.27 7.19
C HIS A 229 20.56 25.74 8.05
N GLN A 230 19.46 26.14 7.42
CA GLN A 230 18.25 26.63 8.07
C GLN A 230 17.16 25.56 8.19
N SER A 231 17.44 24.32 7.80
CA SER A 231 16.46 23.24 7.95
C SER A 231 16.22 22.94 9.43
N LYS A 232 14.99 22.54 9.73
CA LYS A 232 14.57 22.17 11.08
C LYS A 232 13.92 20.78 11.06
N SER A 233 13.89 20.12 12.21
CA SER A 233 13.09 18.92 12.36
C SER A 233 11.60 19.23 12.13
N ASP A 234 10.84 18.25 11.65
CA ASP A 234 9.38 18.41 11.53
C ASP A 234 8.76 18.78 12.88
N PHE A 235 9.29 18.20 13.98
CA PHE A 235 8.91 18.51 15.33
C PHE A 235 9.09 20.01 15.66
N ASP A 236 10.26 20.57 15.41
CA ASP A 236 10.55 21.98 15.69
C ASP A 236 9.72 22.93 14.82
N ILE A 237 9.43 22.53 13.58
CA ILE A 237 8.55 23.30 12.69
C ILE A 237 7.15 23.32 13.27
N PHE A 238 6.59 22.16 13.64
CA PHE A 238 5.25 22.11 14.25
C PHE A 238 5.19 22.85 15.58
N LEU A 239 6.19 22.68 16.44
CA LEU A 239 6.25 23.38 17.72
C LEU A 239 6.27 24.91 17.52
N SER A 240 7.04 25.39 16.54
CA SER A 240 7.07 26.81 16.17
C SER A 240 5.73 27.31 15.65
N LEU A 241 5.04 26.54 14.81
CA LEU A 241 3.71 26.87 14.30
C LEU A 241 2.66 26.89 15.43
N LEU A 242 2.66 25.91 16.33
CA LEU A 242 1.74 25.85 17.46
C LEU A 242 1.91 27.05 18.38
N ARG A 243 3.16 27.47 18.64
CA ARG A 243 3.45 28.69 19.43
C ARG A 243 2.93 29.95 18.77
N LEU A 244 3.11 30.08 17.45
CA LEU A 244 2.60 31.22 16.69
C LEU A 244 1.06 31.25 16.64
N LEU A 245 0.42 30.11 16.69
CA LEU A 245 -1.04 29.98 16.76
C LEU A 245 -1.59 30.07 18.17
N GLU A 246 -0.73 30.31 19.16
CA GLU A 246 -1.09 30.37 20.60
C GLU A 246 -1.82 29.10 21.07
N TYR A 247 -1.50 27.96 20.44
CA TYR A 247 -2.09 26.65 20.81
C TYR A 247 -1.40 26.12 22.07
N PRO A 248 -2.17 25.61 23.06
CA PRO A 248 -1.58 25.08 24.29
C PRO A 248 -0.74 23.85 23.98
N ILE A 249 0.53 23.87 24.39
CA ILE A 249 1.50 22.79 24.16
C ILE A 249 1.77 22.13 25.53
N GLN A 250 1.59 20.81 25.62
CA GLN A 250 1.87 20.04 26.84
C GLN A 250 3.29 19.46 26.83
N GLY A 251 3.83 19.11 25.65
CA GLY A 251 5.16 18.54 25.50
C GLY A 251 6.01 19.32 24.49
N GLU A 252 7.17 19.82 24.93
CA GLU A 252 8.10 20.61 24.11
C GLU A 252 9.33 19.80 23.65
N THR A 253 9.37 18.50 23.95
CA THR A 253 10.40 17.58 23.50
C THR A 253 9.77 16.30 22.94
N PRO A 254 10.46 15.59 22.02
CA PRO A 254 9.97 14.30 21.50
C PRO A 254 9.68 13.28 22.60
N GLU A 255 10.48 13.26 23.67
CA GLU A 255 10.27 12.40 24.83
C GLU A 255 8.96 12.74 25.57
N ALA A 256 8.71 14.02 25.84
CA ALA A 256 7.51 14.46 26.53
C ALA A 256 6.24 14.14 25.72
N VAL A 257 6.31 14.29 24.38
CA VAL A 257 5.22 13.87 23.47
C VAL A 257 5.05 12.35 23.47
N PHE A 258 6.14 11.59 23.51
CA PHE A 258 6.04 10.13 23.59
C PHE A 258 5.40 9.65 24.92
N GLU A 259 5.69 10.33 26.02
CA GLU A 259 5.00 10.08 27.30
C GLU A 259 3.50 10.41 27.23
N GLU A 260 3.13 11.49 26.53
CA GLU A 260 1.74 11.84 26.29
C GLU A 260 1.03 10.76 25.45
N ILE A 261 1.66 10.28 24.38
CA ILE A 261 1.18 9.14 23.58
C ILE A 261 0.91 7.92 24.48
N GLY A 262 1.82 7.60 25.41
CA GLY A 262 1.65 6.49 26.36
C GLY A 262 0.52 6.68 27.37
N ARG A 263 0.11 7.93 27.65
CA ARG A 263 -1.07 8.24 28.45
C ARG A 263 -2.37 8.07 27.68
N ASP A 264 -2.39 8.54 26.44
CA ASP A 264 -3.60 8.60 25.62
C ASP A 264 -3.89 7.27 24.91
N LEU A 265 -2.85 6.56 24.46
CA LEU A 265 -2.96 5.28 23.78
C LEU A 265 -2.54 4.13 24.71
N SER A 266 -3.53 3.38 25.18
CA SER A 266 -3.32 2.32 26.18
C SER A 266 -2.28 1.27 25.76
N HIS A 267 -2.16 0.97 24.48
CA HIS A 267 -1.19 0.00 23.97
C HIS A 267 0.26 0.53 23.94
N TYR A 268 0.47 1.85 23.99
CA TYR A 268 1.79 2.46 24.13
C TYR A 268 2.21 2.64 25.62
N ARG A 269 1.30 2.38 26.56
CA ARG A 269 1.58 2.62 27.98
C ARG A 269 2.77 1.82 28.49
N GLY A 270 3.80 2.54 28.94
CA GLY A 270 5.02 1.95 29.51
C GLY A 270 5.93 1.26 28.50
N ILE A 271 5.70 1.46 27.20
CA ILE A 271 6.59 0.98 26.13
C ILE A 271 7.89 1.81 26.16
N GLN A 272 9.01 1.11 26.02
CA GLN A 272 10.34 1.72 25.92
C GLN A 272 10.97 1.49 24.55
N ASP A 273 12.10 2.13 24.28
CA ASP A 273 12.85 1.93 23.05
C ASP A 273 13.19 0.45 22.81
N GLY A 274 12.94 -0.03 21.61
CA GLY A 274 13.13 -1.42 21.21
C GLY A 274 12.04 -2.37 21.67
N GLU A 275 11.10 -1.94 22.52
CA GLU A 275 9.98 -2.77 22.95
C GLU A 275 8.85 -2.80 21.90
N GLN A 276 8.02 -3.81 21.98
CA GLN A 276 6.88 -4.08 21.10
C GLN A 276 5.58 -3.98 21.90
N TRP A 277 4.56 -3.34 21.31
CA TRP A 277 3.24 -3.34 21.94
C TRP A 277 2.33 -4.47 21.36
N PRO A 278 1.37 -4.98 22.16
CA PRO A 278 1.20 -4.72 23.57
C PRO A 278 2.34 -5.32 24.40
N LYS A 279 2.70 -4.61 25.48
CA LYS A 279 3.80 -5.03 26.37
C LYS A 279 3.56 -6.43 26.94
N GLY A 280 4.58 -7.27 26.86
CA GLY A 280 4.50 -8.64 27.38
C GLY A 280 3.81 -9.66 26.46
N SER A 281 3.27 -9.25 25.32
CA SER A 281 2.71 -10.17 24.32
C SER A 281 3.39 -9.98 22.96
N PRO A 282 4.10 -10.99 22.45
CA PRO A 282 4.80 -10.89 21.16
C PRO A 282 3.85 -10.92 19.96
N TYR A 283 2.60 -11.31 20.14
CA TYR A 283 1.58 -11.37 19.07
C TYR A 283 0.22 -10.93 19.57
N LEU A 284 -0.60 -10.38 18.68
CA LEU A 284 -1.94 -9.91 18.97
C LEU A 284 -2.91 -11.08 19.16
N TYR A 285 -3.95 -10.84 19.96
CA TYR A 285 -5.10 -11.74 20.13
C TYR A 285 -4.78 -13.11 20.74
N ALA A 286 -3.67 -13.23 21.49
CA ALA A 286 -3.33 -14.47 22.21
C ALA A 286 -4.43 -14.87 23.19
N GLU A 287 -4.85 -13.93 24.05
CA GLU A 287 -5.87 -14.13 25.08
C GLU A 287 -7.30 -14.07 24.57
N GLY A 288 -7.53 -13.46 23.38
CA GLY A 288 -8.85 -13.27 22.78
C GLY A 288 -8.90 -12.04 21.89
N PHE A 289 -10.05 -11.82 21.28
CA PHE A 289 -10.30 -10.63 20.48
C PHE A 289 -10.96 -9.54 21.32
N PRO A 290 -10.76 -8.25 21.01
CA PRO A 290 -11.27 -7.14 21.84
C PRO A 290 -12.78 -7.18 22.10
N ASN A 291 -13.56 -7.68 21.13
CA ASN A 291 -15.01 -7.79 21.21
C ASN A 291 -15.49 -9.23 21.51
N GLY A 292 -14.62 -10.09 22.06
CA GLY A 292 -14.89 -11.48 22.35
C GLY A 292 -14.51 -12.42 21.21
N LYS A 293 -15.30 -12.46 20.13
CA LYS A 293 -15.04 -13.30 18.96
C LYS A 293 -14.64 -12.48 17.74
N ALA A 294 -13.80 -13.04 16.89
CA ALA A 294 -13.49 -12.45 15.57
C ALA A 294 -14.66 -12.70 14.62
N LYS A 295 -14.99 -11.71 13.84
CA LYS A 295 -16.06 -11.83 12.84
C LYS A 295 -15.48 -12.31 11.50
N LEU A 296 -16.00 -13.42 10.99
CA LEU A 296 -15.79 -13.84 9.61
C LEU A 296 -16.70 -12.99 8.72
N ILE A 297 -16.11 -12.18 7.85
CA ILE A 297 -16.85 -11.19 7.04
C ILE A 297 -16.86 -11.67 5.59
N PRO A 298 -18.03 -11.96 5.01
CA PRO A 298 -18.13 -12.29 3.59
C PRO A 298 -17.61 -11.16 2.71
N VAL A 299 -16.80 -11.50 1.69
CA VAL A 299 -16.33 -10.57 0.67
C VAL A 299 -16.32 -11.25 -0.69
N ASN A 300 -16.84 -10.57 -1.69
CA ASN A 300 -17.05 -11.15 -3.02
C ASN A 300 -15.97 -10.81 -4.05
N GLY A 301 -15.14 -9.79 -3.80
CA GLY A 301 -14.05 -9.41 -4.70
C GLY A 301 -14.51 -9.09 -6.13
N GLY A 302 -15.77 -8.71 -6.30
CA GLY A 302 -16.45 -8.65 -7.58
C GLY A 302 -16.05 -7.50 -8.50
N LEU A 303 -15.19 -6.60 -8.05
CA LEU A 303 -14.75 -5.48 -8.87
C LEU A 303 -13.42 -5.83 -9.56
N THR A 304 -13.49 -6.07 -10.85
CA THR A 304 -12.32 -6.17 -11.71
C THR A 304 -12.16 -4.88 -12.50
N HIS A 305 -10.90 -4.50 -12.76
CA HIS A 305 -10.62 -3.38 -13.65
C HIS A 305 -11.11 -3.68 -15.07
N GLN A 306 -12.16 -2.98 -15.49
CA GLN A 306 -12.68 -3.13 -16.85
C GLN A 306 -11.70 -2.49 -17.85
N LYS A 307 -11.52 -3.14 -19.00
CA LYS A 307 -10.72 -2.63 -20.10
C LYS A 307 -11.64 -1.96 -21.12
N PRO A 308 -11.54 -0.64 -21.31
CA PRO A 308 -12.25 0.04 -22.38
C PRO A 308 -11.86 -0.52 -23.76
N GLU A 309 -12.75 -0.44 -24.73
CA GLU A 309 -12.47 -0.84 -26.11
C GLU A 309 -11.24 -0.07 -26.65
N GLY A 310 -10.31 -0.78 -27.26
CA GLY A 310 -9.07 -0.21 -27.77
C GLY A 310 -7.93 -0.05 -26.76
N TYR A 311 -8.16 -0.35 -25.47
CA TYR A 311 -7.16 -0.27 -24.38
C TYR A 311 -6.96 -1.63 -23.69
N PRO A 312 -6.34 -2.61 -24.39
CA PRO A 312 -6.35 -4.01 -23.96
C PRO A 312 -5.41 -4.34 -22.80
N PHE A 313 -4.59 -3.41 -22.35
CA PHE A 313 -3.60 -3.67 -21.30
C PHE A 313 -3.94 -2.97 -19.99
N HIS A 314 -3.68 -3.66 -18.88
CA HIS A 314 -3.52 -3.04 -17.59
C HIS A 314 -2.07 -2.64 -17.39
N LEU A 315 -1.83 -1.37 -17.09
CA LEU A 315 -0.52 -0.83 -16.73
C LEU A 315 -0.42 -0.73 -15.21
N ILE A 316 0.59 -1.38 -14.64
CA ILE A 316 0.90 -1.36 -13.22
C ILE A 316 2.28 -0.76 -13.05
N GLN A 317 2.46 0.16 -12.10
CA GLN A 317 3.79 0.60 -11.73
C GLN A 317 4.38 -0.30 -10.64
N ARG A 318 5.67 -0.58 -10.74
CA ARG A 318 6.40 -1.33 -9.72
C ARG A 318 7.61 -0.58 -9.21
N PRO A 319 7.84 -0.58 -7.90
CA PRO A 319 9.12 -0.12 -7.36
C PRO A 319 10.23 -1.07 -7.77
N SER A 320 11.43 -0.56 -7.98
CA SER A 320 12.64 -1.37 -8.12
C SER A 320 13.47 -1.32 -6.82
N LEU A 321 14.44 -2.23 -6.69
CA LEU A 321 15.26 -2.33 -5.48
C LEU A 321 15.95 -1.01 -5.10
N PHE A 322 16.43 -0.26 -6.09
CA PHE A 322 17.16 0.99 -5.89
C PHE A 322 16.35 2.25 -6.24
N GLN A 323 15.09 2.08 -6.66
CA GLN A 323 14.17 3.18 -6.98
C GLN A 323 12.77 2.82 -6.50
N SER A 324 12.56 2.98 -5.19
CA SER A 324 11.33 2.59 -4.50
C SER A 324 10.46 3.76 -4.06
N GLY A 325 10.93 5.00 -4.21
CA GLY A 325 10.20 6.19 -3.77
C GLY A 325 10.83 7.50 -4.22
N LEU A 326 10.23 8.61 -3.78
CA LEU A 326 10.66 9.96 -4.16
C LEU A 326 12.08 10.28 -3.66
N LEU A 327 12.44 9.84 -2.45
CA LEU A 327 13.77 10.11 -1.88
C LEU A 327 14.88 9.34 -2.60
N SER A 328 14.65 8.08 -2.97
CA SER A 328 15.65 7.29 -3.70
C SER A 328 15.97 7.91 -5.07
N SER A 329 14.99 8.58 -5.69
CA SER A 329 15.19 9.30 -6.95
C SER A 329 16.10 10.55 -6.82
N LYS A 330 16.38 11.01 -5.61
CA LYS A 330 17.29 12.15 -5.36
C LYS A 330 18.74 11.72 -5.13
N SER A 331 19.01 10.42 -4.99
CA SER A 331 20.35 9.87 -4.81
C SER A 331 21.01 9.53 -6.14
N ASP A 332 22.08 10.24 -6.51
CA ASP A 332 22.82 9.95 -7.74
C ASP A 332 23.52 8.59 -7.69
N THR A 333 23.91 8.12 -6.52
CA THR A 333 24.50 6.79 -6.33
C THR A 333 23.45 5.71 -6.64
N LEU A 334 22.23 5.83 -6.09
CA LEU A 334 21.16 4.88 -6.36
C LEU A 334 20.75 4.90 -7.83
N LYS A 335 20.68 6.07 -8.46
CA LYS A 335 20.40 6.17 -9.90
C LYS A 335 21.40 5.42 -10.77
N ARG A 336 22.69 5.43 -10.41
CA ARG A 336 23.74 4.73 -11.17
C ARG A 336 23.63 3.21 -11.11
N VAL A 337 23.14 2.67 -10.00
CA VAL A 337 22.99 1.22 -9.79
C VAL A 337 21.57 0.74 -10.06
N SER A 338 20.62 1.64 -10.25
CA SER A 338 19.26 1.27 -10.59
C SER A 338 19.17 0.63 -11.98
N GLU A 339 18.27 -0.33 -12.11
CA GLU A 339 17.98 -0.93 -13.41
C GLU A 339 17.51 0.12 -14.41
N LYS A 340 17.83 -0.10 -15.70
CA LYS A 340 17.28 0.72 -16.78
C LYS A 340 15.75 0.65 -16.74
N LEU A 341 15.11 1.75 -17.06
CA LEU A 341 13.66 1.87 -17.04
C LEU A 341 13.07 1.21 -18.30
N TYR A 342 12.48 0.03 -18.13
CA TYR A 342 11.79 -0.71 -19.19
C TYR A 342 10.31 -0.90 -18.86
N LEU A 343 9.52 -0.97 -19.92
CA LEU A 343 8.17 -1.50 -19.87
C LEU A 343 8.26 -3.03 -19.94
N GLU A 344 7.99 -3.74 -18.85
CA GLU A 344 7.96 -5.19 -18.91
C GLU A 344 6.65 -5.67 -19.55
N MET A 345 6.77 -6.60 -20.48
CA MET A 345 5.67 -7.15 -21.27
C MET A 345 5.83 -8.66 -21.43
N ASN A 346 4.71 -9.39 -21.36
CA ASN A 346 4.69 -10.81 -21.66
C ASN A 346 5.08 -11.04 -23.14
N PRO A 347 5.96 -12.01 -23.45
CA PRO A 347 6.37 -12.30 -24.82
C PRO A 347 5.24 -12.61 -25.79
N GLU A 348 4.13 -13.19 -25.33
CA GLU A 348 2.95 -13.47 -26.17
C GLU A 348 2.27 -12.17 -26.62
N ASP A 349 2.20 -11.18 -25.72
CA ASP A 349 1.66 -9.87 -26.05
C ASP A 349 2.56 -9.13 -27.05
N GLY A 350 3.89 -9.23 -26.88
CA GLY A 350 4.85 -8.68 -27.81
C GLY A 350 4.68 -9.26 -29.22
N LYS A 351 4.56 -10.57 -29.33
CA LYS A 351 4.29 -11.25 -30.62
C LYS A 351 2.97 -10.78 -31.24
N ARG A 352 1.91 -10.66 -30.44
CA ARG A 352 0.59 -10.18 -30.90
C ARG A 352 0.66 -8.74 -31.43
N LEU A 353 1.43 -7.88 -30.80
CA LEU A 353 1.64 -6.48 -31.19
C LEU A 353 2.72 -6.31 -32.26
N LYS A 354 3.46 -7.37 -32.64
CA LYS A 354 4.64 -7.33 -33.51
C LYS A 354 5.71 -6.36 -33.03
N VAL A 355 5.90 -6.31 -31.71
CA VAL A 355 6.93 -5.54 -31.01
C VAL A 355 8.03 -6.51 -30.59
N GLU A 356 9.28 -6.16 -30.82
CA GLU A 356 10.43 -6.97 -30.41
C GLU A 356 10.97 -6.54 -29.04
N ASP A 357 11.74 -7.42 -28.41
CA ASP A 357 12.46 -7.08 -27.18
C ASP A 357 13.41 -5.89 -27.42
N GLU A 358 13.57 -5.00 -26.44
CA GLU A 358 14.34 -3.74 -26.55
C GLU A 358 13.75 -2.68 -27.52
N GLU A 359 12.64 -2.96 -28.18
CA GLU A 359 12.01 -1.99 -29.08
C GLU A 359 11.29 -0.88 -28.31
N VAL A 360 11.27 0.34 -28.87
CA VAL A 360 10.57 1.48 -28.26
C VAL A 360 9.12 1.49 -28.72
N VAL A 361 8.22 1.54 -27.74
CA VAL A 361 6.77 1.64 -27.97
C VAL A 361 6.21 2.94 -27.41
N LYS A 362 5.04 3.33 -27.92
CA LYS A 362 4.19 4.36 -27.34
C LYS A 362 3.13 3.67 -26.48
N VAL A 363 3.04 4.07 -25.22
CA VAL A 363 1.98 3.66 -24.29
C VAL A 363 1.07 4.86 -24.07
N SER A 364 -0.22 4.71 -24.28
CA SER A 364 -1.17 5.82 -24.14
C SER A 364 -2.41 5.43 -23.36
N THR A 365 -2.92 6.37 -22.57
CA THR A 365 -4.16 6.29 -21.79
C THR A 365 -5.35 6.80 -22.61
N GLN A 366 -6.56 6.55 -22.13
CA GLN A 366 -7.79 6.98 -22.81
C GLN A 366 -7.94 8.52 -22.87
N ASP A 367 -7.42 9.22 -21.86
CA ASP A 367 -7.43 10.69 -21.80
C ASP A 367 -6.32 11.35 -22.65
N GLY A 368 -5.56 10.56 -23.41
CA GLY A 368 -4.56 11.02 -24.37
C GLY A 368 -3.16 11.27 -23.80
N ARG A 369 -2.93 11.03 -22.52
CA ARG A 369 -1.57 11.01 -21.96
C ARG A 369 -0.77 9.89 -22.61
N PHE A 370 0.51 10.07 -22.80
CA PHE A 370 1.37 9.01 -23.33
C PHE A 370 2.81 9.11 -22.82
N LEU A 371 3.50 7.98 -22.89
CA LEU A 371 4.95 7.89 -22.74
C LEU A 371 5.55 7.02 -23.84
N ARG A 372 6.88 7.14 -24.02
CA ARG A 372 7.66 6.26 -24.89
C ARG A 372 8.66 5.52 -24.04
N MET A 373 8.70 4.19 -24.17
CA MET A 373 9.55 3.36 -23.35
C MET A 373 10.02 2.14 -24.13
N LYS A 374 11.24 1.67 -23.84
CA LYS A 374 11.71 0.40 -24.36
C LYS A 374 10.97 -0.75 -23.69
N VAL A 375 10.60 -1.74 -24.48
CA VAL A 375 10.02 -3.00 -23.99
C VAL A 375 11.13 -3.94 -23.53
N LYS A 376 10.86 -4.67 -22.45
CA LYS A 376 11.64 -5.83 -22.02
C LYS A 376 10.70 -7.01 -21.85
N TYR A 377 10.96 -8.10 -22.55
CA TYR A 377 10.21 -9.31 -22.41
C TYR A 377 10.45 -9.95 -21.04
N SER A 378 9.37 -10.31 -20.38
CA SER A 378 9.37 -10.91 -19.04
C SER A 378 8.21 -11.88 -18.90
N SER A 379 8.44 -13.00 -18.23
CA SER A 379 7.38 -13.93 -17.83
C SER A 379 6.67 -13.53 -16.54
N ARG A 380 7.08 -12.42 -15.91
CA ARG A 380 6.46 -11.95 -14.67
C ARG A 380 5.04 -11.44 -14.88
N PRO A 381 4.76 -10.52 -15.83
CA PRO A 381 3.38 -10.12 -16.07
C PRO A 381 2.65 -11.19 -16.86
N VAL A 382 1.42 -11.49 -16.46
CA VAL A 382 0.51 -12.32 -17.27
C VAL A 382 0.10 -11.57 -18.54
N SER A 383 -0.35 -12.30 -19.57
CA SER A 383 -0.81 -11.67 -20.83
C SER A 383 -1.93 -10.65 -20.56
N GLY A 384 -1.82 -9.48 -21.19
CA GLY A 384 -2.73 -8.35 -21.00
C GLY A 384 -2.40 -7.45 -19.81
N VAL A 385 -1.27 -7.71 -19.12
CA VAL A 385 -0.70 -6.86 -18.09
C VAL A 385 0.69 -6.41 -18.50
N ILE A 386 0.99 -5.15 -18.32
CA ILE A 386 2.33 -4.58 -18.51
C ILE A 386 2.76 -3.83 -17.25
N THR A 387 4.05 -3.80 -16.94
CA THR A 387 4.55 -3.09 -15.79
C THR A 387 5.55 -2.01 -16.17
N ALA A 388 5.42 -0.84 -15.54
CA ALA A 388 6.36 0.26 -15.68
C ALA A 388 7.07 0.52 -14.33
N PRO A 389 8.30 1.05 -14.35
CA PRO A 389 9.00 1.44 -13.12
C PRO A 389 8.30 2.63 -12.45
N TYR A 390 8.38 2.68 -11.13
CA TYR A 390 7.93 3.82 -10.34
C TYR A 390 8.96 4.97 -10.38
N PRO A 391 8.53 6.26 -10.46
CA PRO A 391 7.18 6.72 -10.73
C PRO A 391 6.85 6.66 -12.23
N CYS A 392 5.61 6.32 -12.55
CA CYS A 392 5.12 6.31 -13.92
C CYS A 392 4.11 7.44 -14.13
N SER A 393 4.40 8.37 -15.02
CA SER A 393 3.56 9.57 -15.27
C SER A 393 2.17 9.30 -15.86
N LEU A 394 1.91 8.06 -16.29
CA LEU A 394 0.58 7.66 -16.76
C LEU A 394 -0.33 7.18 -15.64
N ILE A 395 0.22 6.87 -14.47
CA ILE A 395 -0.52 6.29 -13.35
C ILE A 395 -0.74 7.37 -12.29
N GLU A 396 -1.98 7.56 -11.92
CA GLU A 396 -2.37 8.38 -10.77
C GLU A 396 -2.22 7.54 -9.49
N GLU A 397 -1.42 8.03 -8.56
CA GLU A 397 -1.13 7.31 -7.32
C GLU A 397 -0.53 5.91 -7.56
N ARG A 398 -1.30 4.87 -7.27
CA ARG A 398 -0.96 3.46 -7.48
C ARG A 398 -2.08 2.71 -8.16
N ASP A 399 -3.00 3.44 -8.76
CA ASP A 399 -4.10 2.85 -9.50
C ASP A 399 -3.56 1.98 -10.64
N ILE A 400 -4.37 1.04 -11.08
CA ILE A 400 -4.12 0.32 -12.33
C ILE A 400 -4.71 1.16 -13.45
N GLU A 401 -3.87 1.55 -14.40
CA GLU A 401 -4.31 2.31 -15.56
C GLU A 401 -4.60 1.39 -16.74
N THR A 402 -5.60 1.71 -17.54
CA THR A 402 -5.87 1.00 -18.80
C THR A 402 -5.22 1.71 -19.96
N VAL A 403 -4.43 0.97 -20.74
CA VAL A 403 -3.59 1.58 -21.79
C VAL A 403 -3.61 0.81 -23.08
N LYS A 404 -3.28 1.54 -24.15
CA LYS A 404 -2.93 1.03 -25.46
C LYS A 404 -1.42 1.07 -25.67
N VAL A 405 -0.87 0.02 -26.26
CA VAL A 405 0.54 -0.05 -26.65
C VAL A 405 0.64 -0.09 -28.16
N GLU A 406 1.43 0.78 -28.73
CA GLU A 406 1.62 0.91 -30.18
C GLU A 406 3.11 0.90 -30.53
N LYS A 407 3.44 0.10 -31.55
CA LYS A 407 4.76 0.16 -32.17
C LYS A 407 4.98 1.52 -32.82
N LEU A 408 6.13 2.15 -32.56
CA LEU A 408 6.48 3.39 -33.24
C LEU A 408 6.86 3.07 -34.67
N LYS A 409 6.17 3.69 -35.64
CA LYS A 409 6.62 3.67 -37.02
C LYS A 409 7.91 4.49 -37.10
N ILE A 410 9.01 3.86 -37.47
CA ILE A 410 10.22 4.58 -37.86
C ILE A 410 9.85 5.25 -39.19
N ILE A 411 9.75 6.57 -39.19
CA ILE A 411 9.55 7.39 -40.41
C ILE A 411 10.92 7.58 -41.04
#